data_e959b4c8a012febb55d9dffd7af3265d
#
_entry.id   e959b4c8a012febb55d9dffd7af3265d
#
_cell.length_a   1.000
_cell.length_b   1.000
_cell.length_c   1.000
_cell.angle_alpha   90.00
_cell.angle_beta   90.00
_cell.angle_gamma   90.00
#
_symmetry.space_group_name_H-M   'P 1'
#
loop_
_entity.id
_entity.type
_entity.pdbx_description
1 polymer ?
#
loop_
_entity_poly.entity_id
_entity_poly.type
_entity_poly.pdbx_seq_one_letter_code
_entity_poly.pdbx_strand_id
1 'polypeptide(L)'
;MTRYNISLIPGDGIGPELIRSAKMVLNFINDSTSTKFTIKEVDAGDFALSKYGKALPDFTLSSIKQSDAALKGPVGESAADVIIFLRRYFDLYANIRPAKSFPNIESISNNIDLVTVRENTEDVYLGWEFYADSDTIVALRIISEKASRRIAEYAFRTATIRNKKKKVVSVHKANVLRKSDGLFKTICREVSKTYPQIEYSELYVDACAMNLIRNPENFDVILTTNLFGDILSDEAAQLVGGLGMGPSANIGQNFSLFEPVHGAAFDIAGKNVANPSSMFLSIKMMLEWLGDKFQDPSLITEGINIENALITLLKQNQKTIDIGGNL
;
A
#
# COMPACT_ATOMS: atom_id res chain seq x y z
N MET A 1 -24.31 -18.11 2.37
CA MET A 1 -23.18 -17.53 3.11
C MET A 1 -21.97 -17.54 2.21
N THR A 2 -21.49 -16.38 1.81
CA THR A 2 -20.26 -16.25 1.02
C THR A 2 -19.07 -16.42 1.95
N ARG A 3 -18.07 -17.20 1.55
CA ARG A 3 -16.88 -17.49 2.36
C ARG A 3 -15.64 -17.08 1.59
N TYR A 4 -14.76 -16.33 2.24
CA TYR A 4 -13.50 -15.83 1.66
C TYR A 4 -12.32 -16.45 2.43
N ASN A 5 -11.32 -16.91 1.68
CA ASN A 5 -10.10 -17.49 2.26
C ASN A 5 -9.02 -16.39 2.35
N ILE A 6 -8.55 -16.11 3.55
CA ILE A 6 -7.56 -15.07 3.82
C ILE A 6 -6.30 -15.68 4.42
N SER A 7 -5.15 -15.46 3.77
CA SER A 7 -3.85 -15.73 4.40
C SER A 7 -3.43 -14.55 5.26
N LEU A 8 -3.15 -14.80 6.53
CA LEU A 8 -2.51 -13.85 7.43
C LEU A 8 -1.03 -14.19 7.55
N ILE A 9 -0.17 -13.20 7.32
CA ILE A 9 1.29 -13.35 7.39
C ILE A 9 1.78 -12.42 8.50
N PRO A 10 2.11 -12.93 9.70
CA PRO A 10 2.56 -12.09 10.80
C PRO A 10 3.81 -11.28 10.47
N GLY A 11 4.77 -11.86 9.76
CA GLY A 11 6.06 -11.22 9.55
C GLY A 11 6.87 -11.13 10.83
N ASP A 12 7.57 -10.01 11.02
CA ASP A 12 8.58 -9.82 12.08
C ASP A 12 8.28 -8.58 12.94
N GLY A 13 9.03 -8.43 14.01
CA GLY A 13 8.94 -7.29 14.91
C GLY A 13 7.54 -7.07 15.49
N ILE A 14 6.91 -5.93 15.20
CA ILE A 14 5.54 -5.61 15.63
C ILE A 14 4.47 -6.35 14.81
N GLY A 15 4.84 -7.04 13.74
CA GLY A 15 3.91 -7.73 12.84
C GLY A 15 2.98 -8.73 13.54
N PRO A 16 3.46 -9.61 14.44
CA PRO A 16 2.60 -10.51 15.21
C PRO A 16 1.53 -9.80 16.05
N GLU A 17 1.83 -8.63 16.62
CA GLU A 17 0.86 -7.82 17.38
C GLU A 17 -0.23 -7.26 16.47
N LEU A 18 0.18 -6.73 15.32
CA LEU A 18 -0.73 -6.16 14.32
C LEU A 18 -1.65 -7.24 13.73
N ILE A 19 -1.13 -8.42 13.42
CA ILE A 19 -1.93 -9.53 12.90
C ILE A 19 -2.89 -10.09 13.96
N ARG A 20 -2.53 -10.10 15.26
CA ARG A 20 -3.49 -10.42 16.33
C ARG A 20 -4.66 -9.44 16.33
N SER A 21 -4.40 -8.13 16.23
CA SER A 21 -5.43 -7.10 16.14
C SER A 21 -6.29 -7.25 14.88
N ALA A 22 -5.68 -7.55 13.74
CA ALA A 22 -6.38 -7.84 12.49
C ALA A 22 -7.32 -9.06 12.63
N LYS A 23 -6.83 -10.13 13.26
CA LYS A 23 -7.61 -11.35 13.49
C LYS A 23 -8.82 -11.11 14.39
N MET A 24 -8.69 -10.23 15.38
CA MET A 24 -9.84 -9.83 16.22
C MET A 24 -10.93 -9.13 15.39
N VAL A 25 -10.55 -8.21 14.51
CA VAL A 25 -11.51 -7.52 13.63
C VAL A 25 -12.18 -8.49 12.66
N LEU A 26 -11.43 -9.36 12.00
CA LEU A 26 -11.99 -10.34 11.06
C LEU A 26 -12.90 -11.37 11.76
N ASN A 27 -12.56 -11.80 12.99
CA ASN A 27 -13.41 -12.68 13.78
C ASN A 27 -14.69 -11.95 14.23
N PHE A 28 -14.61 -10.68 14.64
CA PHE A 28 -15.79 -9.89 14.94
C PHE A 28 -16.76 -9.81 13.76
N ILE A 29 -16.26 -9.58 12.55
CA ILE A 29 -17.09 -9.60 11.33
C ILE A 29 -17.68 -10.99 11.11
N ASN A 30 -16.90 -12.07 11.31
CA ASN A 30 -17.39 -13.44 11.24
C ASN A 30 -18.56 -13.69 12.19
N ASP A 31 -18.52 -13.16 13.41
CA ASP A 31 -19.52 -13.43 14.45
C ASP A 31 -20.76 -12.55 14.28
N SER A 32 -20.59 -11.30 13.79
CA SER A 32 -21.63 -10.28 13.75
C SER A 32 -22.36 -10.16 12.41
N THR A 33 -21.83 -10.77 11.32
CA THR A 33 -22.42 -10.63 9.97
C THR A 33 -22.63 -11.99 9.28
N SER A 34 -23.24 -11.96 8.08
CA SER A 34 -23.36 -13.13 7.21
C SER A 34 -22.08 -13.46 6.45
N THR A 35 -21.13 -12.52 6.38
CA THR A 35 -19.82 -12.69 5.74
C THR A 35 -18.93 -13.61 6.59
N LYS A 36 -18.26 -14.55 5.95
CA LYS A 36 -17.37 -15.50 6.65
C LYS A 36 -15.98 -15.51 6.03
N PHE A 37 -14.97 -15.32 6.88
CA PHE A 37 -13.57 -15.49 6.53
C PHE A 37 -13.04 -16.81 7.07
N THR A 38 -12.43 -17.61 6.20
CA THR A 38 -11.57 -18.72 6.60
C THR A 38 -10.15 -18.18 6.67
N ILE A 39 -9.64 -18.05 7.88
CA ILE A 39 -8.34 -17.44 8.14
C ILE A 39 -7.28 -18.53 8.25
N LYS A 40 -6.20 -18.41 7.50
CA LYS A 40 -5.02 -19.27 7.62
C LYS A 40 -3.79 -18.40 7.89
N GLU A 41 -3.17 -18.62 9.04
CA GLU A 41 -1.94 -17.95 9.44
C GLU A 41 -0.73 -18.74 8.92
N VAL A 42 0.22 -18.05 8.28
CA VAL A 42 1.42 -18.65 7.67
C VAL A 42 2.64 -17.78 7.88
N ASP A 43 3.79 -18.42 8.09
CA ASP A 43 5.04 -17.74 8.41
C ASP A 43 5.75 -17.21 7.16
N ALA A 44 6.26 -15.98 7.24
CA ALA A 44 7.26 -15.40 6.33
C ALA A 44 8.11 -14.39 7.10
N GLY A 45 9.25 -13.98 6.55
CA GLY A 45 10.14 -13.01 7.17
C GLY A 45 11.37 -13.63 7.81
N ASP A 46 12.05 -12.89 8.66
CA ASP A 46 13.26 -13.31 9.38
C ASP A 46 12.96 -14.48 10.32
N PHE A 47 11.78 -14.48 10.97
CA PHE A 47 11.33 -15.60 11.78
C PHE A 47 11.25 -16.89 10.96
N ALA A 48 10.65 -16.83 9.76
CA ALA A 48 10.57 -18.00 8.89
C ALA A 48 11.95 -18.43 8.37
N LEU A 49 12.82 -17.47 8.06
CA LEU A 49 14.21 -17.74 7.65
C LEU A 49 14.95 -18.50 8.76
N SER A 50 14.86 -18.04 10.00
CA SER A 50 15.48 -18.68 11.16
C SER A 50 14.93 -20.09 11.42
N LYS A 51 13.61 -20.27 11.30
CA LYS A 51 12.93 -21.51 11.66
C LYS A 51 13.00 -22.58 10.57
N TYR A 52 12.91 -22.19 9.31
CA TYR A 52 12.75 -23.09 8.16
C TYR A 52 13.89 -23.01 7.14
N GLY A 53 14.85 -22.09 7.34
CA GLY A 53 15.93 -21.84 6.38
C GLY A 53 15.51 -21.09 5.11
N LYS A 54 14.26 -20.62 5.05
CA LYS A 54 13.69 -19.85 3.94
C LYS A 54 12.81 -18.73 4.47
N ALA A 55 13.03 -17.49 4.04
CA ALA A 55 12.20 -16.34 4.42
C ALA A 55 10.74 -16.44 3.89
N LEU A 56 10.55 -17.15 2.79
CA LEU A 56 9.23 -17.50 2.24
C LEU A 56 9.18 -19.02 2.00
N PRO A 57 8.70 -19.82 2.97
CA PRO A 57 8.56 -21.28 2.82
C PRO A 57 7.57 -21.67 1.71
N ASP A 58 7.77 -22.81 1.06
CA ASP A 58 6.93 -23.26 -0.05
C ASP A 58 5.47 -23.52 0.37
N PHE A 59 5.24 -23.95 1.63
CA PHE A 59 3.89 -24.10 2.18
C PHE A 59 3.18 -22.76 2.38
N THR A 60 3.94 -21.69 2.71
CA THR A 60 3.40 -20.33 2.81
C THR A 60 2.95 -19.85 1.43
N LEU A 61 3.82 -19.97 0.42
CA LEU A 61 3.45 -19.61 -0.95
C LEU A 61 2.25 -20.40 -1.47
N SER A 62 2.19 -21.71 -1.16
CA SER A 62 1.06 -22.57 -1.52
C SER A 62 -0.24 -22.13 -0.85
N SER A 63 -0.18 -21.69 0.41
CA SER A 63 -1.33 -21.16 1.12
C SER A 63 -1.83 -19.86 0.51
N ILE A 64 -0.92 -18.93 0.23
CA ILE A 64 -1.25 -17.65 -0.41
C ILE A 64 -1.94 -17.87 -1.77
N LYS A 65 -1.45 -18.82 -2.58
CA LYS A 65 -2.08 -19.20 -3.87
C LYS A 65 -3.52 -19.67 -3.75
N GLN A 66 -3.88 -20.27 -2.62
CA GLN A 66 -5.23 -20.82 -2.38
C GLN A 66 -6.16 -19.80 -1.71
N SER A 67 -5.65 -18.61 -1.41
CA SER A 67 -6.42 -17.56 -0.74
C SER A 67 -6.99 -16.56 -1.76
N ASP A 68 -8.11 -15.93 -1.39
CA ASP A 68 -8.71 -14.85 -2.17
C ASP A 68 -7.93 -13.54 -2.03
N ALA A 69 -7.34 -13.32 -0.85
CA ALA A 69 -6.44 -12.22 -0.55
C ALA A 69 -5.45 -12.60 0.56
N ALA A 70 -4.41 -11.78 0.75
CA ALA A 70 -3.52 -11.89 1.90
C ALA A 70 -3.40 -10.56 2.64
N LEU A 71 -3.24 -10.64 3.97
CA LEU A 71 -2.91 -9.54 4.84
C LEU A 71 -1.57 -9.84 5.51
N LYS A 72 -0.61 -8.94 5.39
CA LYS A 72 0.77 -9.14 5.84
C LYS A 72 1.19 -8.06 6.82
N GLY A 73 1.81 -8.46 7.93
CA GLY A 73 2.61 -7.59 8.77
C GLY A 73 3.97 -7.27 8.13
N PRO A 74 4.75 -6.35 8.71
CA PRO A 74 6.08 -6.03 8.22
C PRO A 74 7.04 -7.22 8.31
N VAL A 75 8.08 -7.22 7.49
CA VAL A 75 9.18 -8.19 7.54
C VAL A 75 10.50 -7.48 7.86
N GLY A 76 11.45 -8.22 8.42
CA GLY A 76 12.79 -7.71 8.71
C GLY A 76 13.62 -7.47 7.45
N GLU A 77 14.74 -6.76 7.61
CA GLU A 77 15.61 -6.38 6.47
C GLU A 77 16.18 -7.59 5.72
N SER A 78 16.56 -8.67 6.43
CA SER A 78 17.08 -9.90 5.82
C SER A 78 16.06 -10.63 4.95
N ALA A 79 14.77 -10.30 5.10
CA ALA A 79 13.66 -10.87 4.36
C ALA A 79 12.96 -9.86 3.44
N ALA A 80 13.58 -8.70 3.17
CA ALA A 80 13.01 -7.65 2.31
C ALA A 80 12.61 -8.16 0.92
N ASP A 81 13.34 -9.14 0.38
CA ASP A 81 13.05 -9.76 -0.92
C ASP A 81 11.71 -10.52 -0.95
N VAL A 82 11.15 -10.89 0.20
CA VAL A 82 9.86 -11.61 0.26
C VAL A 82 8.74 -10.81 -0.40
N ILE A 83 8.62 -9.52 -0.06
CA ILE A 83 7.56 -8.70 -0.64
C ILE A 83 7.81 -8.42 -2.13
N ILE A 84 9.05 -8.19 -2.53
CA ILE A 84 9.42 -7.98 -3.94
C ILE A 84 9.10 -9.23 -4.75
N PHE A 85 9.44 -10.42 -4.23
CA PHE A 85 9.10 -11.69 -4.86
C PHE A 85 7.57 -11.85 -5.01
N LEU A 86 6.77 -11.62 -3.95
CA LEU A 86 5.31 -11.75 -3.98
C LEU A 86 4.68 -10.79 -4.98
N ARG A 87 5.14 -9.52 -5.05
CA ARG A 87 4.68 -8.52 -6.03
C ARG A 87 4.86 -9.01 -7.46
N ARG A 88 6.00 -9.58 -7.78
CA ARG A 88 6.30 -10.10 -9.12
C ARG A 88 5.59 -11.42 -9.40
N TYR A 89 5.57 -12.32 -8.44
CA TYR A 89 5.00 -13.66 -8.60
C TYR A 89 3.48 -13.63 -8.86
N PHE A 90 2.76 -12.74 -8.18
CA PHE A 90 1.32 -12.57 -8.34
C PHE A 90 0.95 -11.42 -9.29
N ASP A 91 1.92 -10.80 -9.96
CA ASP A 91 1.75 -9.60 -10.81
C ASP A 91 0.93 -8.50 -10.10
N LEU A 92 1.33 -8.16 -8.88
CA LEU A 92 0.72 -7.11 -8.07
C LEU A 92 1.20 -5.74 -8.57
N TYR A 93 0.72 -5.33 -9.72
CA TYR A 93 1.30 -4.23 -10.52
C TYR A 93 1.01 -2.83 -9.99
N ALA A 94 -0.02 -2.67 -9.16
CA ALA A 94 -0.39 -1.37 -8.61
C ALA A 94 -0.26 -1.38 -7.08
N ASN A 95 0.59 -0.51 -6.55
CA ASN A 95 0.67 -0.28 -5.11
C ASN A 95 -0.07 1.01 -4.78
N ILE A 96 -1.12 0.88 -3.97
CA ILE A 96 -2.05 1.95 -3.62
C ILE A 96 -1.80 2.37 -2.19
N ARG A 97 -1.41 3.61 -1.98
CA ARG A 97 -1.06 4.18 -0.68
C ARG A 97 -1.85 5.46 -0.42
N PRO A 98 -2.99 5.39 0.28
CA PRO A 98 -3.75 6.56 0.69
C PRO A 98 -3.02 7.33 1.81
N ALA A 99 -3.12 8.67 1.75
CA ALA A 99 -2.76 9.57 2.84
C ALA A 99 -3.92 10.51 3.12
N LYS A 100 -4.49 10.43 4.32
CA LYS A 100 -5.69 11.17 4.72
C LYS A 100 -5.53 11.71 6.14
N SER A 101 -5.89 12.99 6.34
CA SER A 101 -5.97 13.58 7.68
C SER A 101 -7.09 12.96 8.49
N PHE A 102 -6.82 12.60 9.74
CA PHE A 102 -7.80 12.07 10.68
C PHE A 102 -8.02 13.05 11.85
N PRO A 103 -9.20 13.04 12.49
CA PRO A 103 -9.47 13.92 13.62
C PRO A 103 -8.51 13.60 14.80
N ASN A 104 -8.07 14.67 15.48
CA ASN A 104 -7.17 14.62 16.64
C ASN A 104 -5.80 13.97 16.37
N ILE A 105 -5.43 13.81 15.10
CA ILE A 105 -4.07 13.45 14.68
C ILE A 105 -3.38 14.72 14.17
N GLU A 106 -2.10 14.91 14.61
CA GLU A 106 -1.30 16.00 14.08
C GLU A 106 -1.04 15.79 12.58
N SER A 107 -1.37 16.80 11.81
CA SER A 107 -1.27 16.80 10.35
C SER A 107 -0.89 18.20 9.88
N ILE A 108 -0.09 18.31 8.82
CA ILE A 108 0.29 19.61 8.26
C ILE A 108 -0.93 20.41 7.75
N SER A 109 -1.98 19.71 7.37
CA SER A 109 -3.28 20.27 6.97
C SER A 109 -4.41 19.30 7.29
N ASN A 110 -5.55 19.81 7.77
CA ASN A 110 -6.71 18.97 8.12
C ASN A 110 -7.52 18.47 6.92
N ASN A 111 -7.16 18.89 5.68
CA ASN A 111 -7.92 18.61 4.47
C ASN A 111 -7.16 17.74 3.48
N ILE A 112 -6.15 17.00 3.93
CA ILE A 112 -5.41 16.07 3.08
C ILE A 112 -6.26 14.82 2.87
N ASP A 113 -6.46 14.46 1.60
CA ASP A 113 -7.10 13.21 1.19
C ASP A 113 -6.63 12.89 -0.22
N LEU A 114 -5.47 12.31 -0.32
CA LEU A 114 -4.81 11.92 -1.56
C LEU A 114 -4.49 10.43 -1.59
N VAL A 115 -4.18 9.91 -2.76
CA VAL A 115 -3.70 8.54 -2.93
C VAL A 115 -2.54 8.52 -3.92
N THR A 116 -1.46 7.83 -3.53
CA THR A 116 -0.37 7.50 -4.44
C THR A 116 -0.67 6.17 -5.12
N VAL A 117 -0.71 6.19 -6.45
CA VAL A 117 -0.81 5.01 -7.33
C VAL A 117 0.56 4.78 -7.92
N ARG A 118 1.29 3.85 -7.31
CA ARG A 118 2.68 3.50 -7.59
C ARG A 118 2.74 2.28 -8.49
N GLU A 119 3.49 2.34 -9.60
CA GLU A 119 3.90 1.13 -10.32
C GLU A 119 4.71 0.23 -9.38
N ASN A 120 4.58 -1.09 -9.47
CA ASN A 120 5.03 -1.98 -8.40
C ASN A 120 5.84 -3.21 -8.87
N THR A 121 6.12 -3.36 -10.18
CA THR A 121 6.71 -4.58 -10.74
C THR A 121 8.01 -4.38 -11.52
N GLU A 122 8.38 -3.15 -11.81
CA GLU A 122 9.61 -2.81 -12.54
C GLU A 122 10.40 -1.70 -11.83
N ASP A 123 11.15 -0.87 -12.56
CA ASP A 123 12.07 0.15 -12.07
C ASP A 123 13.36 -0.49 -11.51
N VAL A 124 14.04 0.17 -10.57
CA VAL A 124 15.23 -0.36 -9.87
C VAL A 124 14.93 -1.56 -8.98
N TYR A 125 13.67 -1.78 -8.63
CA TYR A 125 13.20 -2.93 -7.83
C TYR A 125 13.33 -4.29 -8.53
N LEU A 126 13.77 -4.31 -9.80
CA LEU A 126 14.19 -5.55 -10.45
C LEU A 126 15.52 -6.07 -9.89
N GLY A 127 16.29 -5.22 -9.19
CA GLY A 127 17.57 -5.60 -8.60
C GLY A 127 18.65 -5.93 -9.65
N TRP A 128 18.54 -5.34 -10.83
CA TRP A 128 19.53 -5.55 -11.90
C TRP A 128 20.72 -4.64 -11.69
N GLU A 129 21.68 -5.13 -10.93
CA GLU A 129 22.91 -4.42 -10.61
C GLU A 129 24.12 -5.29 -10.95
N PHE A 130 25.20 -4.66 -11.41
CA PHE A 130 26.45 -5.35 -11.73
C PHE A 130 27.66 -4.41 -11.61
N TYR A 131 28.82 -4.99 -11.37
CA TYR A 131 30.09 -4.27 -11.42
C TYR A 131 30.48 -4.00 -12.87
N ALA A 132 30.62 -2.73 -13.26
CA ALA A 132 31.19 -2.34 -14.55
C ALA A 132 32.72 -2.51 -14.55
N ASP A 133 33.36 -2.29 -13.39
CA ASP A 133 34.77 -2.54 -13.08
C ASP A 133 34.92 -2.76 -11.57
N SER A 134 36.17 -2.70 -11.04
CA SER A 134 36.45 -3.04 -9.62
C SER A 134 35.85 -2.09 -8.60
N ASP A 135 35.46 -0.89 -8.98
CA ASP A 135 35.00 0.19 -8.10
C ASP A 135 33.73 0.91 -8.60
N THR A 136 33.17 0.48 -9.74
CA THR A 136 32.00 1.08 -10.36
C THR A 136 30.85 0.08 -10.43
N ILE A 137 29.71 0.42 -9.84
CA ILE A 137 28.46 -0.38 -9.89
C ILE A 137 27.43 0.33 -10.79
N VAL A 138 26.78 -0.45 -11.64
CA VAL A 138 25.67 -0.02 -12.49
C VAL A 138 24.38 -0.61 -11.98
N ALA A 139 23.38 0.25 -11.72
CA ALA A 139 22.00 -0.15 -11.46
C ALA A 139 21.12 0.17 -12.67
N LEU A 140 20.33 -0.79 -13.13
CA LEU A 140 19.43 -0.62 -14.26
C LEU A 140 18.03 -0.25 -13.79
N ARG A 141 17.52 0.83 -14.34
CA ARG A 141 16.13 1.27 -14.16
C ARG A 141 15.33 0.92 -15.41
N ILE A 142 14.32 0.06 -15.25
CA ILE A 142 13.48 -0.43 -16.35
C ILE A 142 12.11 0.23 -16.29
N ILE A 143 11.70 0.87 -17.38
CA ILE A 143 10.36 1.44 -17.55
C ILE A 143 9.81 0.94 -18.89
N SER A 144 8.69 0.23 -18.85
CA SER A 144 8.05 -0.33 -20.03
C SER A 144 6.73 0.39 -20.38
N GLU A 145 6.36 0.36 -21.65
CA GLU A 145 5.05 0.86 -22.09
C GLU A 145 3.91 0.10 -21.40
N LYS A 146 4.00 -1.24 -21.35
CA LYS A 146 2.98 -2.09 -20.77
C LYS A 146 2.70 -1.73 -19.30
N ALA A 147 3.72 -1.63 -18.47
CA ALA A 147 3.56 -1.29 -17.05
C ALA A 147 3.09 0.16 -16.88
N SER A 148 3.64 1.09 -17.65
CA SER A 148 3.23 2.50 -17.62
C SER A 148 1.74 2.67 -17.98
N ARG A 149 1.26 1.95 -18.99
CA ARG A 149 -0.13 2.03 -19.45
C ARG A 149 -1.10 1.48 -18.40
N ARG A 150 -0.85 0.28 -17.88
CA ARG A 150 -1.75 -0.35 -16.89
C ARG A 150 -1.82 0.41 -15.58
N ILE A 151 -0.69 1.00 -15.13
CA ILE A 151 -0.72 1.80 -13.90
C ILE A 151 -1.40 3.15 -14.13
N ALA A 152 -1.26 3.76 -15.30
CA ALA A 152 -1.98 4.97 -15.67
C ALA A 152 -3.50 4.70 -15.71
N GLU A 153 -3.95 3.65 -16.40
CA GLU A 153 -5.36 3.26 -16.43
C GLU A 153 -5.92 3.02 -15.02
N TYR A 154 -5.14 2.37 -14.14
CA TYR A 154 -5.54 2.18 -12.75
C TYR A 154 -5.70 3.52 -12.02
N ALA A 155 -4.78 4.46 -12.18
CA ALA A 155 -4.83 5.78 -11.54
C ALA A 155 -6.05 6.60 -11.99
N PHE A 156 -6.34 6.64 -13.28
CA PHE A 156 -7.51 7.36 -13.80
C PHE A 156 -8.83 6.71 -13.36
N ARG A 157 -8.90 5.37 -13.33
CA ARG A 157 -10.03 4.66 -12.75
C ARG A 157 -10.18 4.97 -11.26
N THR A 158 -9.10 5.01 -10.51
CA THR A 158 -9.10 5.40 -9.10
C THR A 158 -9.65 6.80 -8.92
N ALA A 159 -9.22 7.79 -9.69
CA ALA A 159 -9.74 9.16 -9.63
C ALA A 159 -11.25 9.22 -9.95
N THR A 160 -11.70 8.38 -10.89
CA THR A 160 -13.12 8.28 -11.25
C THR A 160 -13.95 7.70 -10.09
N ILE A 161 -13.50 6.59 -9.48
CA ILE A 161 -14.21 5.92 -8.38
C ILE A 161 -14.21 6.80 -7.12
N ARG A 162 -13.07 7.41 -6.78
CA ARG A 162 -12.98 8.34 -5.64
C ARG A 162 -13.95 9.51 -5.78
N ASN A 163 -14.18 9.99 -6.99
CA ASN A 163 -15.11 11.07 -7.33
C ASN A 163 -14.97 12.33 -6.42
N LYS A 164 -13.73 12.64 -6.02
CA LYS A 164 -13.40 13.79 -5.16
C LYS A 164 -12.99 15.00 -6.00
N LYS A 165 -11.69 15.29 -6.11
CA LYS A 165 -11.20 16.41 -6.94
C LYS A 165 -11.13 16.06 -8.42
N LYS A 166 -11.24 14.78 -8.78
CA LYS A 166 -11.15 14.26 -10.15
C LYS A 166 -9.87 14.70 -10.87
N LYS A 167 -8.75 14.57 -10.19
CA LYS A 167 -7.45 15.04 -10.65
C LYS A 167 -6.41 13.94 -10.57
N VAL A 168 -5.66 13.74 -11.65
CA VAL A 168 -4.47 12.88 -11.70
C VAL A 168 -3.25 13.72 -12.02
N VAL A 169 -2.22 13.59 -11.20
CA VAL A 169 -0.91 14.19 -11.42
C VAL A 169 0.09 13.09 -11.69
N SER A 170 0.63 13.01 -12.92
CA SER A 170 1.73 12.09 -13.22
C SER A 170 3.07 12.68 -12.80
N VAL A 171 3.83 11.90 -12.02
CA VAL A 171 5.10 12.35 -11.43
C VAL A 171 6.26 11.55 -12.01
N HIS A 172 7.26 12.26 -12.53
CA HIS A 172 8.39 11.70 -13.24
C HIS A 172 9.61 12.64 -13.21
N LYS A 173 10.75 12.23 -13.81
CA LYS A 173 11.94 13.07 -13.98
C LYS A 173 12.38 13.15 -15.46
N ALA A 174 11.43 13.34 -16.38
CA ALA A 174 11.66 13.30 -17.82
C ALA A 174 12.58 14.40 -18.37
N ASN A 175 12.89 15.46 -17.61
CA ASN A 175 13.91 16.44 -17.96
C ASN A 175 15.34 15.87 -17.89
N VAL A 176 15.57 14.85 -17.08
CA VAL A 176 16.84 14.12 -16.93
C VAL A 176 16.74 12.75 -17.58
N LEU A 177 15.79 11.94 -17.17
CA LEU A 177 15.53 10.58 -17.67
C LEU A 177 14.67 10.63 -18.94
N ARG A 178 15.23 11.20 -20.00
CA ARG A 178 14.49 11.59 -21.22
C ARG A 178 13.83 10.41 -21.93
N LYS A 179 14.44 9.20 -21.88
CA LYS A 179 13.88 8.01 -22.54
C LYS A 179 12.93 7.27 -21.62
N SER A 180 13.37 6.83 -20.46
CA SER A 180 12.55 6.03 -19.52
C SER A 180 11.36 6.83 -18.99
N ASP A 181 11.58 7.95 -18.31
CA ASP A 181 10.48 8.77 -17.79
C ASP A 181 9.76 9.55 -18.91
N GLY A 182 10.45 9.81 -20.03
CA GLY A 182 9.82 10.33 -21.24
C GLY A 182 8.77 9.39 -21.80
N LEU A 183 9.03 8.06 -21.79
CA LEU A 183 8.06 7.03 -22.14
C LEU A 183 6.87 7.04 -21.16
N PHE A 184 7.14 6.93 -19.85
CA PHE A 184 6.10 6.98 -18.82
C PHE A 184 5.17 8.18 -18.98
N LYS A 185 5.77 9.39 -19.08
CA LYS A 185 5.05 10.64 -19.31
C LYS A 185 4.16 10.59 -20.55
N THR A 186 4.70 10.10 -21.69
CA THR A 186 3.97 10.01 -22.95
C THR A 186 2.77 9.10 -22.83
N ILE A 187 2.93 7.92 -22.22
CA ILE A 187 1.85 6.95 -22.01
C ILE A 187 0.79 7.51 -21.05
N CYS A 188 1.19 8.15 -19.94
CA CYS A 188 0.22 8.78 -19.03
C CYS A 188 -0.64 9.83 -19.76
N ARG A 189 -0.02 10.64 -20.64
CA ARG A 189 -0.72 11.63 -21.46
C ARG A 189 -1.64 11.00 -22.50
N GLU A 190 -1.27 9.86 -23.07
CA GLU A 190 -2.15 9.12 -23.98
C GLU A 190 -3.38 8.59 -23.25
N VAL A 191 -3.18 7.94 -22.09
CA VAL A 191 -4.28 7.39 -21.26
C VAL A 191 -5.19 8.51 -20.78
N SER A 192 -4.67 9.68 -20.40
CA SER A 192 -5.50 10.80 -19.94
C SER A 192 -6.57 11.22 -20.94
N LYS A 193 -6.32 11.09 -22.24
CA LYS A 193 -7.28 11.43 -23.31
C LYS A 193 -8.54 10.55 -23.30
N THR A 194 -8.46 9.34 -22.72
CA THR A 194 -9.61 8.43 -22.59
C THR A 194 -10.47 8.73 -21.36
N TYR A 195 -10.04 9.68 -20.51
CA TYR A 195 -10.73 10.11 -19.28
C TYR A 195 -10.97 11.63 -19.28
N PRO A 196 -11.73 12.20 -20.25
CA PRO A 196 -11.87 13.64 -20.41
C PRO A 196 -12.51 14.36 -19.21
N GLN A 197 -13.17 13.60 -18.30
CA GLN A 197 -13.76 14.10 -17.06
C GLN A 197 -12.75 14.25 -15.90
N ILE A 198 -11.51 13.78 -16.07
CA ILE A 198 -10.44 13.85 -15.06
C ILE A 198 -9.43 14.91 -15.49
N GLU A 199 -9.17 15.88 -14.60
CA GLU A 199 -8.10 16.85 -14.80
C GLU A 199 -6.74 16.12 -14.75
N TYR A 200 -5.92 16.31 -15.78
CA TYR A 200 -4.59 15.74 -15.86
C TYR A 200 -3.51 16.81 -15.85
N SER A 201 -2.49 16.60 -15.04
CA SER A 201 -1.28 17.45 -15.01
C SER A 201 -0.03 16.61 -14.79
N GLU A 202 1.12 17.22 -14.98
CA GLU A 202 2.44 16.60 -14.89
C GLU A 202 3.32 17.39 -13.92
N LEU A 203 4.08 16.71 -13.07
CA LEU A 203 5.10 17.32 -12.21
C LEU A 203 6.42 16.55 -12.29
N TYR A 204 7.51 17.27 -12.15
CA TYR A 204 8.77 16.62 -11.79
C TYR A 204 8.75 16.18 -10.36
N VAL A 205 9.42 15.07 -10.03
CA VAL A 205 9.39 14.46 -8.70
C VAL A 205 9.82 15.43 -7.60
N ASP A 206 10.85 16.22 -7.82
CA ASP A 206 11.31 17.26 -6.91
C ASP A 206 10.26 18.37 -6.69
N ALA A 207 9.57 18.79 -7.73
CA ALA A 207 8.47 19.74 -7.63
C ALA A 207 7.24 19.12 -6.91
N CYS A 208 6.99 17.83 -7.11
CA CYS A 208 5.94 17.12 -6.41
C CYS A 208 6.22 17.04 -4.89
N ALA A 209 7.45 16.67 -4.49
CA ALA A 209 7.87 16.64 -3.09
C ALA A 209 7.69 18.01 -2.43
N MET A 210 8.15 19.09 -3.06
CA MET A 210 7.93 20.46 -2.56
C MET A 210 6.45 20.81 -2.40
N ASN A 211 5.60 20.40 -3.35
CA ASN A 211 4.17 20.70 -3.32
C ASN A 211 3.41 19.84 -2.29
N LEU A 212 3.86 18.64 -2.00
CA LEU A 212 3.31 17.80 -0.93
C LEU A 212 3.45 18.49 0.43
N ILE A 213 4.60 19.14 0.70
CA ILE A 213 4.79 19.90 1.94
C ILE A 213 4.00 21.21 1.91
N ARG A 214 3.95 21.89 0.75
CA ARG A 214 3.40 23.26 0.66
C ARG A 214 1.89 23.30 0.53
N ASN A 215 1.29 22.42 -0.27
CA ASN A 215 -0.12 22.43 -0.62
C ASN A 215 -0.65 20.99 -0.82
N PRO A 216 -0.51 20.09 0.17
CA PRO A 216 -0.88 18.67 0.01
C PRO A 216 -2.36 18.48 -0.32
N GLU A 217 -3.22 19.41 0.14
CA GLU A 217 -4.66 19.40 -0.12
C GLU A 217 -5.01 19.57 -1.60
N ASN A 218 -4.08 19.99 -2.46
CA ASN A 218 -4.35 20.15 -3.91
C ASN A 218 -4.22 18.83 -4.70
N PHE A 219 -3.68 17.79 -4.08
CA PHE A 219 -3.59 16.47 -4.70
C PHE A 219 -4.89 15.66 -4.51
N ASP A 220 -5.18 14.78 -5.47
CA ASP A 220 -6.19 13.72 -5.38
C ASP A 220 -5.52 12.37 -5.68
N VAL A 221 -5.04 12.17 -6.91
CA VAL A 221 -4.31 10.96 -7.29
C VAL A 221 -2.93 11.34 -7.82
N ILE A 222 -1.89 10.83 -7.18
CA ILE A 222 -0.50 10.90 -7.63
C ILE A 222 -0.18 9.60 -8.35
N LEU A 223 0.11 9.67 -9.64
CA LEU A 223 0.49 8.56 -10.49
C LEU A 223 2.00 8.60 -10.73
N THR A 224 2.72 7.52 -10.41
CA THR A 224 4.17 7.55 -10.55
C THR A 224 4.80 6.16 -10.72
N THR A 225 6.09 6.15 -11.07
CA THR A 225 6.93 4.96 -11.18
C THR A 225 7.26 4.38 -9.80
N ASN A 226 7.86 3.20 -9.76
CA ASN A 226 8.05 2.44 -8.53
C ASN A 226 8.90 3.19 -7.49
N LEU A 227 10.12 3.59 -7.81
CA LEU A 227 11.02 4.25 -6.86
C LEU A 227 10.45 5.58 -6.35
N PHE A 228 9.96 6.42 -7.26
CA PHE A 228 9.41 7.72 -6.85
C PHE A 228 8.14 7.57 -6.03
N GLY A 229 7.32 6.55 -6.33
CA GLY A 229 6.12 6.23 -5.57
C GLY A 229 6.41 5.77 -4.16
N ASP A 230 7.50 5.03 -3.95
CA ASP A 230 7.94 4.65 -2.62
C ASP A 230 8.27 5.89 -1.77
N ILE A 231 9.14 6.75 -2.28
CA ILE A 231 9.60 7.94 -1.56
C ILE A 231 8.44 8.92 -1.28
N LEU A 232 7.67 9.27 -2.32
CA LEU A 232 6.60 10.27 -2.20
C LEU A 232 5.42 9.78 -1.31
N SER A 233 5.14 8.49 -1.28
CA SER A 233 4.06 7.98 -0.44
C SER A 233 4.42 7.96 1.04
N ASP A 234 5.69 7.73 1.38
CA ASP A 234 6.16 7.81 2.76
C ASP A 234 6.19 9.27 3.24
N GLU A 235 6.62 10.20 2.38
CA GLU A 235 6.47 11.62 2.63
C GLU A 235 5.00 11.99 2.87
N ALA A 236 4.09 11.56 1.99
CA ALA A 236 2.66 11.84 2.12
C ALA A 236 2.06 11.25 3.42
N ALA A 237 2.48 10.05 3.84
CA ALA A 237 2.04 9.44 5.10
C ALA A 237 2.51 10.26 6.31
N GLN A 238 3.74 10.80 6.29
CA GLN A 238 4.25 11.65 7.36
C GLN A 238 3.44 12.94 7.54
N LEU A 239 2.88 13.49 6.45
CA LEU A 239 2.05 14.70 6.50
C LEU A 239 0.71 14.51 7.26
N VAL A 240 0.28 13.27 7.49
CA VAL A 240 -1.05 12.94 8.05
C VAL A 240 -0.98 12.11 9.34
N GLY A 241 0.15 12.11 10.04
CA GLY A 241 0.31 11.43 11.32
C GLY A 241 1.32 10.28 11.30
N GLY A 242 2.07 10.13 10.20
CA GLY A 242 3.17 9.18 10.09
C GLY A 242 2.76 7.81 9.54
N LEU A 243 3.75 6.94 9.44
CA LEU A 243 3.61 5.62 8.80
C LEU A 243 2.63 4.69 9.53
N GLY A 244 2.41 4.88 10.86
CA GLY A 244 1.41 4.15 11.65
C GLY A 244 -0.03 4.39 11.19
N MET A 245 -0.27 5.44 10.39
CA MET A 245 -1.56 5.76 9.77
C MET A 245 -1.63 5.38 8.27
N GLY A 246 -0.53 4.86 7.69
CA GLY A 246 -0.40 4.57 6.26
C GLY A 246 -0.74 3.13 5.89
N PRO A 247 -1.90 2.84 5.31
CA PRO A 247 -2.21 1.53 4.74
C PRO A 247 -1.62 1.39 3.34
N SER A 248 -1.47 0.15 2.89
CA SER A 248 -1.01 -0.17 1.54
C SER A 248 -1.76 -1.37 0.96
N ALA A 249 -2.10 -1.29 -0.32
CA ALA A 249 -2.62 -2.39 -1.10
C ALA A 249 -1.73 -2.66 -2.31
N ASN A 250 -1.26 -3.89 -2.45
CA ASN A 250 -0.58 -4.37 -3.65
C ASN A 250 -1.60 -5.11 -4.50
N ILE A 251 -2.02 -4.51 -5.60
CA ILE A 251 -3.15 -4.95 -6.41
C ILE A 251 -2.69 -5.65 -7.66
N GLY A 252 -3.18 -6.86 -7.85
CA GLY A 252 -3.11 -7.62 -9.09
C GLY A 252 -4.49 -7.86 -9.71
N GLN A 253 -4.52 -8.50 -10.86
CA GLN A 253 -5.78 -8.80 -11.54
C GLN A 253 -6.60 -9.85 -10.78
N ASN A 254 -5.96 -10.90 -10.28
CA ASN A 254 -6.63 -12.05 -9.67
C ASN A 254 -6.43 -12.17 -8.17
N PHE A 255 -5.41 -11.54 -7.64
CA PHE A 255 -5.01 -11.61 -6.24
C PHE A 255 -4.47 -10.26 -5.78
N SER A 256 -4.65 -9.94 -4.50
CA SER A 256 -4.09 -8.74 -3.90
C SER A 256 -3.58 -9.01 -2.49
N LEU A 257 -2.55 -8.26 -2.11
CA LEU A 257 -1.90 -8.34 -0.81
C LEU A 257 -1.96 -6.97 -0.14
N PHE A 258 -2.39 -6.97 1.12
CA PHE A 258 -2.59 -5.76 1.91
C PHE A 258 -1.63 -5.75 3.09
N GLU A 259 -1.07 -4.59 3.41
CA GLU A 259 -0.05 -4.46 4.44
C GLU A 259 0.05 -3.03 4.95
N PRO A 260 0.51 -2.77 6.19
CA PRO A 260 0.97 -1.45 6.61
C PRO A 260 2.17 -0.99 5.78
N VAL A 261 2.34 0.32 5.64
CA VAL A 261 3.52 0.91 4.95
C VAL A 261 4.78 0.78 5.80
N HIS A 262 4.66 0.86 7.14
CA HIS A 262 5.79 0.87 8.06
C HIS A 262 6.53 -0.48 8.14
N GLY A 263 7.79 -0.44 8.60
CA GLY A 263 8.66 -1.60 8.83
C GLY A 263 8.38 -2.34 10.14
N ALA A 264 9.29 -3.26 10.49
CA ALA A 264 9.15 -4.20 11.60
C ALA A 264 9.28 -3.59 13.00
N ALA A 265 9.87 -2.39 13.15
CA ALA A 265 10.01 -1.65 14.41
C ALA A 265 10.38 -2.57 15.61
N PHE A 266 11.51 -3.26 15.48
CA PHE A 266 11.98 -4.25 16.47
C PHE A 266 12.18 -3.68 17.88
N ASP A 267 12.46 -2.39 17.98
CA ASP A 267 12.67 -1.66 19.25
C ASP A 267 11.43 -1.62 20.15
N ILE A 268 10.23 -1.66 19.55
CA ILE A 268 8.95 -1.66 20.27
C ILE A 268 8.20 -3.00 20.23
N ALA A 269 8.75 -4.00 19.54
CA ALA A 269 8.13 -5.31 19.39
C ALA A 269 7.89 -6.00 20.75
N GLY A 270 6.72 -6.62 20.93
CA GLY A 270 6.34 -7.33 22.15
C GLY A 270 5.87 -6.42 23.30
N LYS A 271 5.88 -5.09 23.13
CA LYS A 271 5.47 -4.15 24.18
C LYS A 271 3.98 -3.79 24.14
N ASN A 272 3.25 -4.21 23.13
CA ASN A 272 1.83 -3.88 22.88
C ASN A 272 1.54 -2.37 22.80
N VAL A 273 2.48 -1.59 22.26
CA VAL A 273 2.36 -0.15 22.04
C VAL A 273 2.31 0.23 20.57
N ALA A 274 2.43 -0.76 19.66
CA ALA A 274 2.39 -0.52 18.23
C ALA A 274 1.01 -0.03 17.79
N ASN A 275 0.97 1.01 16.96
CA ASN A 275 -0.26 1.57 16.41
C ASN A 275 -0.89 0.60 15.38
N PRO A 276 -2.11 0.08 15.60
CA PRO A 276 -2.75 -0.84 14.67
C PRO A 276 -3.53 -0.15 13.55
N SER A 277 -3.58 1.18 13.52
CA SER A 277 -4.46 1.94 12.61
C SER A 277 -4.18 1.66 11.14
N SER A 278 -2.91 1.60 10.73
CA SER A 278 -2.54 1.28 9.34
C SER A 278 -2.97 -0.14 8.95
N MET A 279 -2.90 -1.11 9.88
CA MET A 279 -3.38 -2.46 9.67
C MET A 279 -4.91 -2.49 9.52
N PHE A 280 -5.65 -1.76 10.34
CA PHE A 280 -7.12 -1.66 10.22
C PHE A 280 -7.55 -1.03 8.90
N LEU A 281 -6.84 0.03 8.48
CA LEU A 281 -7.08 0.64 7.17
C LEU A 281 -6.68 -0.28 6.02
N SER A 282 -5.66 -1.13 6.19
CA SER A 282 -5.30 -2.17 5.21
C SER A 282 -6.39 -3.25 5.11
N ILE A 283 -7.02 -3.64 6.24
CA ILE A 283 -8.20 -4.52 6.24
C ILE A 283 -9.35 -3.85 5.47
N LYS A 284 -9.63 -2.58 5.73
CA LYS A 284 -10.65 -1.82 4.98
C LYS A 284 -10.39 -1.94 3.47
N MET A 285 -9.17 -1.66 3.01
CA MET A 285 -8.81 -1.77 1.59
C MET A 285 -9.00 -3.19 1.05
N MET A 286 -8.67 -4.22 1.86
CA MET A 286 -8.90 -5.62 1.50
C MET A 286 -10.39 -5.92 1.31
N LEU A 287 -11.22 -5.47 2.23
CA LEU A 287 -12.67 -5.69 2.18
C LEU A 287 -13.30 -4.98 0.98
N GLU A 288 -12.92 -3.73 0.71
CA GLU A 288 -13.39 -2.98 -0.45
C GLU A 288 -12.98 -3.66 -1.76
N TRP A 289 -11.72 -4.13 -1.86
CA TRP A 289 -11.24 -4.85 -3.03
C TRP A 289 -11.96 -6.19 -3.23
N LEU A 290 -12.17 -6.98 -2.17
CA LEU A 290 -12.94 -8.22 -2.24
C LEU A 290 -14.39 -7.95 -2.62
N GLY A 291 -14.99 -6.90 -2.04
CA GLY A 291 -16.36 -6.48 -2.35
C GLY A 291 -16.54 -6.11 -3.81
N ASP A 292 -15.60 -5.37 -4.39
CA ASP A 292 -15.61 -5.03 -5.82
C ASP A 292 -15.40 -6.29 -6.69
N LYS A 293 -14.40 -7.10 -6.37
CA LYS A 293 -14.06 -8.31 -7.12
C LYS A 293 -15.20 -9.33 -7.15
N PHE A 294 -15.85 -9.56 -6.03
CA PHE A 294 -16.90 -10.58 -5.89
C PHE A 294 -18.32 -9.99 -5.97
N GLN A 295 -18.44 -8.70 -6.25
CA GLN A 295 -19.72 -7.97 -6.28
C GLN A 295 -20.52 -8.15 -4.99
N ASP A 296 -19.83 -8.09 -3.84
CA ASP A 296 -20.41 -8.21 -2.50
C ASP A 296 -20.39 -6.85 -1.76
N PRO A 297 -21.47 -6.07 -1.82
CA PRO A 297 -21.52 -4.75 -1.19
C PRO A 297 -21.45 -4.81 0.34
N SER A 298 -21.69 -5.97 0.96
CA SER A 298 -21.59 -6.12 2.41
C SER A 298 -20.14 -5.93 2.88
N LEU A 299 -19.16 -6.43 2.11
CA LEU A 299 -17.74 -6.22 2.40
C LEU A 299 -17.35 -4.74 2.32
N ILE A 300 -17.86 -4.01 1.34
CA ILE A 300 -17.62 -2.57 1.21
C ILE A 300 -18.17 -1.85 2.44
N THR A 301 -19.37 -2.22 2.89
CA THR A 301 -19.99 -1.67 4.10
C THR A 301 -19.13 -1.93 5.34
N GLU A 302 -18.61 -3.14 5.51
CA GLU A 302 -17.72 -3.46 6.64
C GLU A 302 -16.40 -2.69 6.57
N GLY A 303 -15.85 -2.47 5.39
CA GLY A 303 -14.68 -1.60 5.21
C GLY A 303 -14.95 -0.15 5.68
N ILE A 304 -16.11 0.41 5.34
CA ILE A 304 -16.55 1.73 5.79
C ILE A 304 -16.74 1.74 7.32
N ASN A 305 -17.33 0.69 7.89
CA ASN A 305 -17.52 0.54 9.34
C ASN A 305 -16.21 0.57 10.10
N ILE A 306 -15.15 -0.09 9.60
CA ILE A 306 -13.81 -0.06 10.20
C ILE A 306 -13.27 1.38 10.23
N GLU A 307 -13.33 2.12 9.12
CA GLU A 307 -12.85 3.51 9.09
C GLU A 307 -13.65 4.40 10.05
N ASN A 308 -14.97 4.25 10.09
CA ASN A 308 -15.83 5.01 10.99
C ASN A 308 -15.56 4.70 12.47
N ALA A 309 -15.29 3.44 12.81
CA ALA A 309 -14.90 3.04 14.14
C ALA A 309 -13.56 3.69 14.54
N LEU A 310 -12.56 3.64 13.67
CA LEU A 310 -11.27 4.31 13.89
C LEU A 310 -11.46 5.82 14.10
N ILE A 311 -12.23 6.49 13.24
CA ILE A 311 -12.54 7.93 13.39
C ILE A 311 -13.20 8.22 14.75
N THR A 312 -14.09 7.34 15.21
CA THR A 312 -14.77 7.51 16.49
C THR A 312 -13.79 7.41 17.67
N LEU A 313 -12.89 6.40 17.65
CA LEU A 313 -11.85 6.25 18.67
C LEU A 313 -10.92 7.47 18.72
N LEU A 314 -10.47 7.93 17.55
CA LEU A 314 -9.60 9.10 17.46
C LEU A 314 -10.28 10.39 17.97
N LYS A 315 -11.57 10.59 17.69
CA LYS A 315 -12.36 11.71 18.25
C LYS A 315 -12.45 11.65 19.78
N GLN A 316 -12.42 10.46 20.35
CA GLN A 316 -12.42 10.23 21.80
C GLN A 316 -11.01 10.26 22.41
N ASN A 317 -9.97 10.66 21.64
CA ASN A 317 -8.57 10.62 22.02
C ASN A 317 -8.04 9.23 22.43
N GLN A 318 -8.71 8.16 22.00
CA GLN A 318 -8.21 6.80 22.17
C GLN A 318 -7.21 6.49 21.05
N LYS A 319 -5.95 6.76 21.31
CA LYS A 319 -4.85 6.67 20.35
C LYS A 319 -3.54 6.29 21.03
N THR A 320 -2.64 5.72 20.26
CA THR A 320 -1.31 5.29 20.69
C THR A 320 -0.33 6.45 20.83
N ILE A 321 0.81 6.17 21.48
CA ILE A 321 1.81 7.20 21.83
C ILE A 321 2.41 7.87 20.59
N ASP A 322 2.65 7.11 19.51
CA ASP A 322 3.24 7.59 18.25
C ASP A 322 2.42 8.68 17.55
N ILE A 323 1.11 8.71 17.80
CA ILE A 323 0.18 9.73 17.28
C ILE A 323 -0.34 10.67 18.38
N GLY A 324 0.43 10.82 19.45
CA GLY A 324 0.15 11.76 20.54
C GLY A 324 -0.93 11.30 21.52
N GLY A 325 -1.11 10.00 21.69
CA GLY A 325 -1.99 9.39 22.69
C GLY A 325 -1.27 8.86 23.91
N ASN A 326 -1.93 7.94 24.63
CA ASN A 326 -1.45 7.33 25.88
C ASN A 326 -1.73 5.81 25.96
N LEU A 327 -2.18 5.20 24.86
CA LEU A 327 -2.42 3.75 24.77
C LEU A 327 -1.16 2.99 24.38
#